data_7d66e8df0eb1f30a61aa2f44d3aa0ddb
#
_entry.id   7d66e8df0eb1f30a61aa2f44d3aa0ddb
#
_cell.length_a   1.000
_cell.length_b   1.000
_cell.length_c   1.000
_cell.angle_alpha   90.00
_cell.angle_beta   90.00
_cell.angle_gamma   90.00
#
_symmetry.space_group_name_H-M   'P 1'
#
loop_
_entity.id
_entity.type
_entity.pdbx_description
1 polymer ?
#
loop_
_entity_poly.entity_id
_entity_poly.type
_entity_poly.pdbx_seq_one_letter_code
_entity_poly.pdbx_strand_id
1 'polypeptide(L)'
;MALNNDSPLALSAALTARTQQLCLGLEDGAADLLELVTPTTAELLHWWFGQDMVDTRGGAAGGLNFHAGQKQAILNAIVAHEVLGASSLQDLYEQAAPDALLVGTRLAEVSQPKHAHPKYCFKMATGTGKTWVLQALLIWQLLNKNAALAEGLDNPRFTRHFMVVAPGLIVYERLLDAFCGRLIAGSASGERDFSQSDVKKFADLFIPEAHREAVFAFVRGNVCAKHEIGLKATGNGMIAITNWHLLAEGDAAADADGDDVADV
;
A
#
# COMPACT_ATOMS: atom_id res chain seq x y z
N MET A 1 -7.56 -16.45 22.93
CA MET A 1 -8.85 -15.72 23.02
C MET A 1 -9.76 -16.28 21.93
N ALA A 2 -10.95 -16.79 22.21
CA ALA A 2 -11.86 -17.29 21.17
C ALA A 2 -12.29 -16.11 20.28
N LEU A 3 -12.21 -16.30 18.97
CA LEU A 3 -12.65 -15.28 18.01
C LEU A 3 -14.19 -15.20 18.06
N ASN A 4 -14.72 -13.98 18.15
CA ASN A 4 -16.16 -13.75 18.06
C ASN A 4 -16.57 -13.70 16.58
N ASN A 5 -17.10 -14.82 16.08
CA ASN A 5 -17.49 -14.97 14.68
C ASN A 5 -18.67 -14.06 14.26
N ASP A 6 -19.48 -13.60 15.20
CA ASP A 6 -20.57 -12.66 14.94
C ASP A 6 -20.08 -11.21 14.77
N SER A 7 -18.85 -10.92 15.17
CA SER A 7 -18.27 -9.58 15.06
C SER A 7 -18.18 -9.13 13.58
N PRO A 8 -18.48 -7.86 13.27
CA PRO A 8 -18.22 -7.29 11.95
C PRO A 8 -16.70 -7.26 11.61
N LEU A 9 -15.85 -7.41 12.62
CA LEU A 9 -14.39 -7.44 12.49
C LEU A 9 -13.80 -8.85 12.58
N ALA A 10 -14.62 -9.92 12.51
CA ALA A 10 -14.18 -11.29 12.66
C ALA A 10 -13.05 -11.66 11.68
N LEU A 11 -13.18 -11.29 10.41
CA LEU A 11 -12.14 -11.52 9.40
C LEU A 11 -10.84 -10.79 9.75
N SER A 12 -10.93 -9.51 10.13
CA SER A 12 -9.75 -8.72 10.51
C SER A 12 -9.04 -9.31 11.72
N ALA A 13 -9.80 -9.77 12.72
CA ALA A 13 -9.24 -10.40 13.91
C ALA A 13 -8.57 -11.75 13.58
N ALA A 14 -9.21 -12.58 12.75
CA ALA A 14 -8.67 -13.86 12.33
C ALA A 14 -7.39 -13.70 11.48
N LEU A 15 -7.41 -12.79 10.52
CA LEU A 15 -6.23 -12.46 9.70
C LEU A 15 -5.09 -11.94 10.57
N THR A 16 -5.37 -11.05 11.53
CA THR A 16 -4.36 -10.54 12.46
C THR A 16 -3.77 -11.65 13.31
N ALA A 17 -4.59 -12.54 13.86
CA ALA A 17 -4.12 -13.69 14.64
C ALA A 17 -3.24 -14.62 13.79
N ARG A 18 -3.66 -14.91 12.54
CA ARG A 18 -2.86 -15.72 11.61
C ARG A 18 -1.52 -15.06 11.28
N THR A 19 -1.53 -13.77 11.01
CA THR A 19 -0.31 -12.98 10.75
C THR A 19 0.63 -13.03 11.94
N GLN A 20 0.13 -12.85 13.16
CA GLN A 20 0.94 -12.90 14.37
C GLN A 20 1.58 -14.28 14.59
N GLN A 21 0.85 -15.36 14.31
CA GLN A 21 1.42 -16.71 14.38
C GLN A 21 2.60 -16.89 13.42
N LEU A 22 2.46 -16.39 12.19
CA LEU A 22 3.54 -16.47 11.21
C LEU A 22 4.74 -15.57 11.58
N CYS A 23 4.48 -14.44 12.24
CA CYS A 23 5.51 -13.47 12.64
C CYS A 23 6.28 -13.87 13.90
N LEU A 24 5.81 -14.84 14.71
CA LEU A 24 6.61 -15.39 15.81
C LEU A 24 7.96 -15.90 15.31
N GLY A 25 7.97 -16.52 14.13
CA GLY A 25 9.20 -16.91 13.47
C GLY A 25 10.13 -15.74 13.13
N LEU A 26 9.59 -14.58 12.77
CA LEU A 26 10.38 -13.40 12.44
C LEU A 26 11.08 -12.80 13.69
N GLU A 27 10.42 -12.86 14.85
CA GLU A 27 10.95 -12.34 16.13
C GLU A 27 11.98 -13.29 16.75
N ASP A 28 11.76 -14.60 16.64
CA ASP A 28 12.61 -15.65 17.22
C ASP A 28 13.72 -16.13 16.25
N GLY A 29 13.78 -15.57 15.05
CA GLY A 29 14.69 -16.03 13.98
C GLY A 29 14.26 -17.34 13.34
N ALA A 30 13.08 -17.86 13.64
CA ALA A 30 12.45 -18.95 12.90
C ALA A 30 11.69 -18.38 11.69
N ALA A 31 11.72 -19.07 10.55
CA ALA A 31 11.51 -18.44 9.26
C ALA A 31 10.10 -18.66 8.64
N ASP A 32 9.06 -18.91 9.43
CA ASP A 32 7.76 -19.33 8.88
C ASP A 32 7.20 -18.34 7.84
N LEU A 33 7.11 -17.03 8.17
CA LEU A 33 6.62 -16.05 7.21
C LEU A 33 7.61 -15.85 6.06
N LEU A 34 8.91 -15.79 6.36
CA LEU A 34 9.95 -15.52 5.36
C LEU A 34 10.10 -16.65 4.35
N GLU A 35 9.75 -17.89 4.74
CA GLU A 35 9.74 -19.05 3.83
C GLU A 35 8.53 -19.07 2.91
N LEU A 36 7.43 -18.40 3.31
CA LEU A 36 6.16 -18.42 2.58
C LEU A 36 6.00 -17.27 1.58
N VAL A 37 6.90 -16.30 1.60
CA VAL A 37 6.88 -15.14 0.72
C VAL A 37 8.02 -15.20 -0.30
N THR A 38 7.98 -14.31 -1.30
CA THR A 38 9.07 -14.20 -2.27
C THR A 38 10.38 -13.74 -1.61
N PRO A 39 11.53 -14.04 -2.19
CA PRO A 39 12.82 -13.53 -1.69
C PRO A 39 12.85 -12.00 -1.55
N THR A 40 12.24 -11.27 -2.50
CA THR A 40 12.12 -9.80 -2.44
C THR A 40 11.27 -9.34 -1.26
N THR A 41 10.15 -10.03 -0.99
CA THR A 41 9.32 -9.72 0.17
C THR A 41 10.04 -10.04 1.47
N ALA A 42 10.76 -11.16 1.55
CA ALA A 42 11.58 -11.52 2.70
C ALA A 42 12.66 -10.45 2.98
N GLU A 43 13.37 -9.96 1.95
CA GLU A 43 14.32 -8.86 2.06
C GLU A 43 13.67 -7.60 2.61
N LEU A 44 12.48 -7.22 2.09
CA LEU A 44 11.74 -6.05 2.56
C LEU A 44 11.28 -6.20 4.02
N LEU A 45 10.80 -7.36 4.43
CA LEU A 45 10.40 -7.62 5.81
C LEU A 45 11.59 -7.52 6.78
N HIS A 46 12.74 -8.06 6.41
CA HIS A 46 13.96 -7.87 7.17
C HIS A 46 14.36 -6.40 7.23
N TRP A 47 14.30 -5.69 6.10
CA TRP A 47 14.63 -4.27 6.04
C TRP A 47 13.72 -3.43 6.93
N TRP A 48 12.42 -3.68 6.90
CA TRP A 48 11.43 -2.86 7.61
C TRP A 48 11.31 -3.19 9.09
N PHE A 49 11.46 -4.46 9.45
CA PHE A 49 11.08 -4.99 10.77
C PHE A 49 12.17 -5.78 11.48
N GLY A 50 13.29 -6.06 10.83
CA GLY A 50 14.44 -6.72 11.44
C GLY A 50 15.11 -5.83 12.50
N GLN A 51 15.48 -6.40 13.66
CA GLN A 51 16.04 -5.66 14.79
C GLN A 51 17.35 -4.94 14.42
N ASP A 52 18.24 -5.60 13.70
CA ASP A 52 19.52 -5.03 13.30
C ASP A 52 19.37 -3.79 12.41
N MET A 53 18.32 -3.74 11.60
CA MET A 53 18.02 -2.60 10.72
C MET A 53 17.39 -1.44 11.47
N VAL A 54 16.66 -1.70 12.53
CA VAL A 54 16.11 -0.66 13.42
C VAL A 54 17.24 0.09 14.12
N ASP A 55 18.23 -0.62 14.61
CA ASP A 55 19.35 -0.04 15.35
C ASP A 55 20.30 0.77 14.45
N THR A 56 20.51 0.35 13.21
CA THR A 56 21.39 1.05 12.26
C THR A 56 20.77 2.32 11.67
N ARG A 57 19.44 2.36 11.53
CA ARG A 57 18.70 3.53 11.00
C ARG A 57 18.45 4.60 12.05
N GLY A 58 18.50 4.24 13.30
CA GLY A 58 18.12 5.12 14.41
C GLY A 58 19.19 6.05 14.91
N GLY A 59 20.44 5.86 14.63
CA GLY A 59 21.58 6.74 14.97
C GLY A 59 21.55 7.46 16.33
N ALA A 60 20.51 7.39 17.07
CA ALA A 60 20.24 7.83 18.45
C ALA A 60 18.84 7.36 18.82
N ALA A 61 18.58 7.11 20.07
CA ALA A 61 17.29 6.80 20.63
C ALA A 61 16.20 7.74 20.08
N GLY A 62 15.36 7.27 19.13
CA GLY A 62 14.32 8.07 18.51
C GLY A 62 14.27 8.08 16.97
N GLY A 63 15.03 7.23 16.29
CA GLY A 63 14.95 7.10 14.82
C GLY A 63 13.53 6.77 14.34
N LEU A 64 13.15 7.39 13.21
CA LEU A 64 11.86 7.14 12.56
C LEU A 64 11.75 5.67 12.14
N ASN A 65 10.71 4.98 12.59
CA ASN A 65 10.42 3.61 12.23
C ASN A 65 8.90 3.39 12.14
N PHE A 66 8.49 2.28 11.54
CA PHE A 66 7.09 1.88 11.53
C PHE A 66 6.60 1.60 12.96
N HIS A 67 5.49 2.19 13.36
CA HIS A 67 4.84 1.83 14.62
C HIS A 67 4.02 0.53 14.47
N ALA A 68 3.63 -0.08 15.59
CA ALA A 68 2.96 -1.38 15.62
C ALA A 68 1.73 -1.49 14.69
N GLY A 69 0.90 -0.44 14.62
CA GLY A 69 -0.27 -0.43 13.73
C GLY A 69 0.07 -0.39 12.25
N GLN A 70 1.14 0.30 11.86
CA GLN A 70 1.64 0.30 10.48
C GLN A 70 2.25 -1.07 10.13
N LYS A 71 3.10 -1.61 11.01
CA LYS A 71 3.66 -2.96 10.87
C LYS A 71 2.54 -3.98 10.67
N GLN A 72 1.52 -3.99 11.54
CA GLN A 72 0.40 -4.94 11.45
C GLN A 72 -0.38 -4.78 10.14
N ALA A 73 -0.64 -3.55 9.68
CA ALA A 73 -1.35 -3.29 8.43
C ALA A 73 -0.57 -3.84 7.21
N ILE A 74 0.73 -3.59 7.15
CA ILE A 74 1.62 -4.08 6.08
C ILE A 74 1.66 -5.60 6.08
N LEU A 75 1.89 -6.21 7.23
CA LEU A 75 1.97 -7.67 7.38
C LEU A 75 0.64 -8.35 7.02
N ASN A 76 -0.50 -7.83 7.46
CA ASN A 76 -1.80 -8.36 7.09
C ASN A 76 -2.04 -8.31 5.57
N ALA A 77 -1.62 -7.22 4.91
CA ALA A 77 -1.74 -7.13 3.46
C ALA A 77 -0.87 -8.17 2.74
N ILE A 78 0.36 -8.34 3.16
CA ILE A 78 1.30 -9.33 2.60
C ILE A 78 0.75 -10.75 2.82
N VAL A 79 0.33 -11.08 4.04
CA VAL A 79 -0.23 -12.40 4.33
C VAL A 79 -1.48 -12.67 3.51
N ALA A 80 -2.44 -11.74 3.45
CA ALA A 80 -3.66 -11.94 2.68
C ALA A 80 -3.39 -12.12 1.18
N HIS A 81 -2.48 -11.33 0.61
CA HIS A 81 -2.22 -11.29 -0.82
C HIS A 81 -1.21 -12.33 -1.27
N GLU A 82 -0.10 -12.48 -0.57
CA GLU A 82 1.02 -13.31 -1.01
C GLU A 82 0.98 -14.71 -0.42
N VAL A 83 0.73 -14.84 0.89
CA VAL A 83 0.72 -16.14 1.58
C VAL A 83 -0.59 -16.88 1.35
N LEU A 84 -1.73 -16.23 1.58
CA LEU A 84 -3.04 -16.84 1.35
C LEU A 84 -3.44 -16.80 -0.14
N GLY A 85 -2.89 -15.87 -0.92
CA GLY A 85 -3.19 -15.73 -2.34
C GLY A 85 -4.64 -15.38 -2.62
N ALA A 86 -5.32 -14.72 -1.68
CA ALA A 86 -6.74 -14.44 -1.74
C ALA A 86 -7.09 -13.60 -2.98
N SER A 87 -7.96 -14.12 -3.83
CA SER A 87 -8.39 -13.51 -5.09
C SER A 87 -9.71 -12.73 -4.96
N SER A 88 -10.46 -12.97 -3.88
CA SER A 88 -11.73 -12.31 -3.59
C SER A 88 -11.93 -12.17 -2.08
N LEU A 89 -12.97 -11.43 -1.68
CA LEU A 89 -13.35 -11.34 -0.27
C LEU A 89 -13.84 -12.68 0.27
N GLN A 90 -14.59 -13.44 -0.53
CA GLN A 90 -15.05 -14.78 -0.16
C GLN A 90 -13.86 -15.71 0.10
N ASP A 91 -12.93 -15.76 -0.84
CA ASP A 91 -11.71 -16.57 -0.75
C ASP A 91 -10.88 -16.21 0.50
N LEU A 92 -10.76 -14.93 0.82
CA LEU A 92 -10.09 -14.49 2.04
C LEU A 92 -10.80 -14.98 3.32
N TYR A 93 -12.14 -14.97 3.34
CA TYR A 93 -12.90 -15.53 4.46
C TYR A 93 -12.71 -17.04 4.57
N GLU A 94 -12.80 -17.78 3.46
CA GLU A 94 -12.64 -19.24 3.42
C GLU A 94 -11.29 -19.66 4.00
N GLN A 95 -10.24 -18.91 3.72
CA GLN A 95 -8.89 -19.23 4.17
C GLN A 95 -8.57 -18.74 5.58
N ALA A 96 -9.05 -17.56 5.97
CA ALA A 96 -8.66 -16.92 7.23
C ALA A 96 -9.72 -17.07 8.34
N ALA A 97 -11.01 -17.12 8.01
CA ALA A 97 -12.12 -17.10 8.97
C ALA A 97 -13.34 -17.88 8.49
N PRO A 98 -13.21 -19.18 8.15
CA PRO A 98 -14.30 -19.97 7.58
C PRO A 98 -15.54 -20.03 8.48
N ASP A 99 -15.39 -20.16 9.77
CA ASP A 99 -16.52 -20.19 10.71
C ASP A 99 -17.29 -18.87 10.71
N ALA A 100 -16.59 -17.74 10.58
CA ALA A 100 -17.23 -16.43 10.50
C ALA A 100 -17.98 -16.23 9.17
N LEU A 101 -17.58 -16.89 8.10
CA LEU A 101 -18.26 -16.86 6.80
C LEU A 101 -19.68 -17.44 6.88
N LEU A 102 -19.87 -18.45 7.71
CA LEU A 102 -21.14 -19.17 7.83
C LEU A 102 -22.16 -18.47 8.73
N VAL A 103 -21.80 -17.31 9.32
CA VAL A 103 -22.68 -16.59 10.22
C VAL A 103 -23.68 -15.72 9.45
N GLY A 104 -24.98 -15.91 9.70
CA GLY A 104 -26.05 -15.12 9.12
C GLY A 104 -26.06 -15.13 7.59
N THR A 105 -26.13 -13.95 6.98
CA THR A 105 -26.15 -13.78 5.52
C THR A 105 -24.80 -13.46 4.91
N ARG A 106 -23.71 -13.60 5.68
CA ARG A 106 -22.37 -13.14 5.27
C ARG A 106 -21.89 -13.82 4.00
N LEU A 107 -22.07 -15.13 3.88
CA LEU A 107 -21.70 -15.87 2.65
C LEU A 107 -22.39 -15.27 1.42
N ALA A 108 -23.70 -15.04 1.49
CA ALA A 108 -24.46 -14.46 0.38
C ALA A 108 -24.00 -13.03 0.05
N GLU A 109 -23.59 -12.24 1.06
CA GLU A 109 -23.06 -10.90 0.86
C GLU A 109 -21.69 -10.91 0.17
N VAL A 110 -20.75 -11.71 0.66
CA VAL A 110 -19.37 -11.71 0.13
C VAL A 110 -19.24 -12.41 -1.22
N SER A 111 -20.21 -13.26 -1.59
CA SER A 111 -20.28 -13.90 -2.90
C SER A 111 -20.80 -12.98 -4.03
N GLN A 112 -21.21 -11.75 -3.70
CA GLN A 112 -21.69 -10.82 -4.72
C GLN A 112 -20.58 -10.36 -5.65
N PRO A 113 -20.89 -10.07 -6.95
CA PRO A 113 -19.89 -9.66 -7.94
C PRO A 113 -19.06 -8.45 -7.53
N LYS A 114 -19.60 -7.53 -6.73
CA LYS A 114 -18.86 -6.38 -6.17
C LYS A 114 -17.66 -6.78 -5.30
N HIS A 115 -17.60 -8.02 -4.81
CA HIS A 115 -16.54 -8.58 -3.97
C HIS A 115 -15.64 -9.60 -4.69
N ALA A 116 -15.80 -9.75 -6.04
CA ALA A 116 -15.01 -10.67 -6.86
C ALA A 116 -13.52 -10.31 -6.99
N HIS A 117 -13.10 -9.19 -6.42
CA HIS A 117 -11.71 -8.74 -6.43
C HIS A 117 -11.21 -8.55 -5.00
N PRO A 118 -9.90 -8.71 -4.73
CA PRO A 118 -9.31 -8.43 -3.42
C PRO A 118 -9.55 -6.97 -3.01
N LYS A 119 -10.07 -6.78 -1.81
CA LYS A 119 -10.30 -5.46 -1.22
C LYS A 119 -9.84 -5.46 0.22
N TYR A 120 -8.92 -4.57 0.54
CA TYR A 120 -8.39 -4.40 1.89
C TYR A 120 -8.71 -3.02 2.41
N CYS A 121 -9.18 -2.93 3.65
CA CYS A 121 -9.46 -1.67 4.32
C CYS A 121 -8.57 -1.54 5.56
N PHE A 122 -7.71 -0.53 5.58
CA PHE A 122 -6.86 -0.20 6.72
C PHE A 122 -7.44 1.00 7.44
N LYS A 123 -8.20 0.73 8.53
CA LYS A 123 -8.74 1.80 9.37
C LYS A 123 -7.68 2.27 10.35
N MET A 124 -7.10 3.41 10.08
CA MET A 124 -6.06 4.04 10.90
C MET A 124 -6.49 5.46 11.30
N ALA A 125 -6.14 5.89 12.51
CA ALA A 125 -6.44 7.24 12.99
C ALA A 125 -5.75 8.31 12.14
N THR A 126 -6.25 9.54 12.20
CA THR A 126 -5.59 10.69 11.57
C THR A 126 -4.23 10.94 12.21
N GLY A 127 -3.22 11.27 11.40
CA GLY A 127 -1.86 11.51 11.88
C GLY A 127 -1.01 10.25 12.14
N THR A 128 -1.56 9.02 11.97
CA THR A 128 -0.82 7.77 12.21
C THR A 128 -0.03 7.26 10.99
N GLY A 129 0.27 8.12 10.03
CA GLY A 129 1.16 7.77 8.91
C GLY A 129 0.55 6.79 7.89
N LYS A 130 -0.75 6.92 7.57
CA LYS A 130 -1.40 6.12 6.49
C LYS A 130 -0.61 6.13 5.18
N THR A 131 -0.04 7.28 4.82
CA THR A 131 0.77 7.44 3.61
C THR A 131 2.00 6.55 3.62
N TRP A 132 2.59 6.29 4.79
CA TRP A 132 3.73 5.39 4.92
C TRP A 132 3.35 3.93 4.62
N VAL A 133 2.19 3.49 5.09
CA VAL A 133 1.66 2.15 4.74
C VAL A 133 1.42 2.06 3.23
N LEU A 134 0.83 3.09 2.63
CA LEU A 134 0.62 3.16 1.18
C LEU A 134 1.95 3.06 0.40
N GLN A 135 2.96 3.83 0.81
CA GLN A 135 4.29 3.81 0.17
C GLN A 135 4.97 2.45 0.33
N ALA A 136 4.94 1.85 1.52
CA ALA A 136 5.51 0.52 1.74
C ALA A 136 4.84 -0.55 0.85
N LEU A 137 3.52 -0.55 0.78
CA LEU A 137 2.77 -1.50 -0.06
C LEU A 137 3.03 -1.28 -1.56
N LEU A 138 3.18 -0.03 -2.01
CA LEU A 138 3.56 0.28 -3.38
C LEU A 138 4.96 -0.22 -3.70
N ILE A 139 5.94 0.04 -2.82
CA ILE A 139 7.32 -0.42 -2.98
C ILE A 139 7.38 -1.96 -3.00
N TRP A 140 6.64 -2.62 -2.12
CA TRP A 140 6.53 -4.07 -2.09
C TRP A 140 6.04 -4.64 -3.43
N GLN A 141 4.95 -4.11 -3.97
CA GLN A 141 4.40 -4.52 -5.26
C GLN A 141 5.39 -4.27 -6.41
N LEU A 142 5.97 -3.07 -6.44
CA LEU A 142 6.91 -2.65 -7.48
C LEU A 142 8.15 -3.52 -7.52
N LEU A 143 8.81 -3.76 -6.37
CA LEU A 143 10.05 -4.52 -6.31
C LEU A 143 9.84 -5.99 -6.66
N ASN A 144 8.76 -6.60 -6.18
CA ASN A 144 8.41 -7.97 -6.55
C ASN A 144 8.12 -8.10 -8.06
N LYS A 145 7.40 -7.13 -8.64
CA LYS A 145 7.18 -7.14 -10.09
C LYS A 145 8.47 -6.97 -10.87
N ASN A 146 9.35 -6.09 -10.40
CA ASN A 146 10.67 -5.90 -11.03
C ASN A 146 11.51 -7.16 -10.98
N ALA A 147 11.55 -7.85 -9.83
CA ALA A 147 12.27 -9.10 -9.66
C ALA A 147 11.75 -10.17 -10.62
N ALA A 148 10.43 -10.37 -10.70
CA ALA A 148 9.81 -11.31 -11.62
C ALA A 148 10.17 -11.00 -13.10
N LEU A 149 10.07 -9.74 -13.51
CA LEU A 149 10.41 -9.33 -14.87
C LEU A 149 11.90 -9.50 -15.20
N ALA A 150 12.79 -9.32 -14.23
CA ALA A 150 14.21 -9.57 -14.41
C ALA A 150 14.54 -11.05 -14.67
N GLU A 151 13.71 -11.96 -14.16
CA GLU A 151 13.76 -13.39 -14.40
C GLU A 151 13.00 -13.81 -15.69
N GLY A 152 12.44 -12.86 -16.43
CA GLY A 152 11.63 -13.13 -17.62
C GLY A 152 10.21 -13.65 -17.32
N LEU A 153 9.74 -13.48 -16.08
CA LEU A 153 8.42 -13.91 -15.63
C LEU A 153 7.49 -12.70 -15.49
N ASP A 154 6.27 -12.84 -16.01
CA ASP A 154 5.20 -11.87 -15.78
C ASP A 154 4.26 -12.37 -14.68
N ASN A 155 4.70 -12.22 -13.41
CA ASN A 155 3.88 -12.64 -12.28
C ASN A 155 2.67 -11.71 -12.10
N PRO A 156 1.44 -12.20 -12.31
CA PRO A 156 0.22 -11.38 -12.25
C PRO A 156 -0.15 -10.95 -10.82
N ARG A 157 0.47 -11.53 -9.80
CA ARG A 157 0.25 -11.16 -8.40
C ARG A 157 0.79 -9.78 -8.05
N PHE A 158 1.78 -9.30 -8.80
CA PHE A 158 2.45 -8.04 -8.53
C PHE A 158 2.28 -7.08 -9.71
N THR A 159 2.31 -5.79 -9.42
CA THR A 159 2.04 -4.75 -10.41
C THR A 159 3.07 -3.63 -10.41
N ARG A 160 3.18 -2.94 -11.54
CA ARG A 160 3.87 -1.65 -11.71
C ARG A 160 2.87 -0.54 -12.06
N HIS A 161 1.56 -0.84 -12.08
CA HIS A 161 0.53 0.12 -12.39
C HIS A 161 -0.32 0.38 -11.14
N PHE A 162 -0.27 1.60 -10.67
CA PHE A 162 -0.93 2.04 -9.45
C PHE A 162 -1.86 3.21 -9.75
N MET A 163 -3.04 3.20 -9.17
CA MET A 163 -3.92 4.36 -9.13
C MET A 163 -4.18 4.74 -7.67
N VAL A 164 -3.84 5.95 -7.30
CA VAL A 164 -4.05 6.51 -5.97
C VAL A 164 -5.13 7.57 -6.07
N VAL A 165 -6.26 7.33 -5.43
CA VAL A 165 -7.42 8.23 -5.45
C VAL A 165 -7.53 8.95 -4.12
N ALA A 166 -7.36 10.27 -4.14
CA ALA A 166 -7.52 11.12 -2.97
C ALA A 166 -8.99 11.50 -2.76
N PRO A 167 -9.46 11.64 -1.50
CA PRO A 167 -10.83 12.05 -1.20
C PRO A 167 -11.09 13.55 -1.49
N GLY A 168 -10.04 14.36 -1.64
CA GLY A 168 -10.15 15.79 -1.91
C GLY A 168 -8.80 16.40 -2.30
N LEU A 169 -8.80 17.70 -2.64
CA LEU A 169 -7.64 18.41 -3.19
C LEU A 169 -6.46 18.51 -2.21
N ILE A 170 -6.73 18.73 -0.93
CA ILE A 170 -5.67 18.83 0.09
C ILE A 170 -4.90 17.51 0.21
N VAL A 171 -5.62 16.38 0.19
CA VAL A 171 -4.99 15.05 0.24
C VAL A 171 -4.28 14.74 -1.06
N TYR A 172 -4.84 15.14 -2.19
CA TYR A 172 -4.22 15.04 -3.52
C TYR A 172 -2.87 15.76 -3.57
N GLU A 173 -2.79 17.02 -3.15
CA GLU A 173 -1.53 17.78 -3.12
C GLU A 173 -0.50 17.14 -2.17
N ARG A 174 -0.93 16.65 -1.01
CA ARG A 174 -0.04 15.93 -0.08
C ARG A 174 0.49 14.62 -0.67
N LEU A 175 -0.29 13.92 -1.48
CA LEU A 175 0.19 12.73 -2.18
C LEU A 175 1.20 13.09 -3.27
N LEU A 176 0.97 14.18 -4.02
CA LEU A 176 1.97 14.68 -4.97
C LEU A 176 3.26 15.08 -4.25
N ASP A 177 3.18 15.77 -3.11
CA ASP A 177 4.35 16.10 -2.30
C ASP A 177 5.09 14.83 -1.83
N ALA A 178 4.36 13.81 -1.42
CA ALA A 178 4.95 12.56 -0.95
C ALA A 178 5.73 11.81 -2.05
N PHE A 179 5.23 11.81 -3.29
CA PHE A 179 5.86 11.09 -4.40
C PHE A 179 6.79 11.97 -5.25
N CYS A 180 6.38 13.18 -5.59
CA CYS A 180 7.10 14.06 -6.51
C CYS A 180 7.93 15.15 -5.80
N GLY A 181 7.65 15.39 -4.51
CA GLY A 181 8.23 16.51 -3.77
C GLY A 181 7.45 17.80 -3.91
N ARG A 182 7.93 18.84 -3.23
CA ARG A 182 7.25 20.13 -3.16
C ARG A 182 7.37 20.92 -4.46
N LEU A 183 6.35 21.71 -4.75
CA LEU A 183 6.40 22.68 -5.85
C LEU A 183 7.56 23.65 -5.65
N ILE A 184 8.32 23.90 -6.72
CA ILE A 184 9.38 24.89 -6.74
C ILE A 184 8.73 26.27 -6.86
N ALA A 185 9.00 27.15 -5.91
CA ALA A 185 8.44 28.50 -5.88
C ALA A 185 8.82 29.26 -7.17
N GLY A 186 7.82 29.82 -7.86
CA GLY A 186 8.02 30.59 -9.09
C GLY A 186 8.16 29.75 -10.36
N SER A 187 8.05 28.42 -10.29
CA SER A 187 8.02 27.56 -11.49
C SER A 187 6.71 27.74 -12.25
N ALA A 188 6.78 28.30 -13.45
CA ALA A 188 5.62 28.44 -14.36
C ALA A 188 5.12 27.10 -14.89
N SER A 189 5.97 26.05 -14.85
CA SER A 189 5.67 24.71 -15.35
C SER A 189 5.11 23.76 -14.28
N GLY A 190 4.98 24.23 -13.02
CA GLY A 190 4.56 23.36 -11.92
C GLY A 190 5.60 22.30 -11.52
N GLU A 191 6.88 22.58 -11.77
CA GLU A 191 8.00 21.69 -11.44
C GLU A 191 8.10 21.43 -9.96
N ARG A 192 8.41 20.18 -9.58
CA ARG A 192 8.53 19.74 -8.19
C ARG A 192 9.96 19.28 -7.87
N ASP A 193 10.41 19.60 -6.67
CA ASP A 193 11.71 19.14 -6.17
C ASP A 193 11.61 17.74 -5.56
N PHE A 194 12.00 16.74 -6.32
CA PHE A 194 11.98 15.34 -5.87
C PHE A 194 12.80 15.10 -4.60
N SER A 195 13.86 15.90 -4.34
CA SER A 195 14.64 15.76 -3.12
C SER A 195 13.81 16.01 -1.84
N GLN A 196 12.68 16.72 -1.99
CA GLN A 196 11.73 17.02 -0.94
C GLN A 196 10.59 16.01 -0.81
N SER A 197 10.55 14.98 -1.66
CA SER A 197 9.54 13.92 -1.57
C SER A 197 9.75 13.02 -0.34
N ASP A 198 8.67 12.45 0.18
CA ASP A 198 8.77 11.49 1.29
C ASP A 198 9.50 10.22 0.86
N VAL A 199 9.31 9.78 -0.39
CA VAL A 199 10.03 8.63 -0.96
C VAL A 199 11.55 8.84 -0.88
N LYS A 200 12.04 10.05 -1.16
CA LYS A 200 13.47 10.37 -1.08
C LYS A 200 13.93 10.61 0.36
N LYS A 201 13.17 11.39 1.14
CA LYS A 201 13.53 11.73 2.53
C LYS A 201 13.58 10.51 3.45
N PHE A 202 12.65 9.59 3.27
CA PHE A 202 12.54 8.39 4.09
C PHE A 202 13.02 7.13 3.37
N ALA A 203 13.91 7.29 2.36
CA ALA A 203 14.43 6.17 1.60
C ALA A 203 15.07 5.10 2.49
N ASP A 204 15.78 5.52 3.54
CA ASP A 204 16.42 4.59 4.48
C ASP A 204 15.42 3.74 5.26
N LEU A 205 14.19 4.23 5.44
CA LEU A 205 13.11 3.46 6.04
C LEU A 205 12.47 2.49 5.03
N PHE A 206 12.15 2.99 3.84
CA PHE A 206 11.29 2.25 2.91
C PHE A 206 12.04 1.31 1.99
N ILE A 207 13.28 1.65 1.58
CA ILE A 207 13.92 1.04 0.42
C ILE A 207 15.30 0.51 0.79
N PRO A 208 15.54 -0.81 0.68
CA PRO A 208 16.88 -1.36 0.77
C PRO A 208 17.83 -0.65 -0.19
N GLU A 209 19.06 -0.43 0.23
CA GLU A 209 20.00 0.41 -0.49
C GLU A 209 20.18 -0.02 -1.97
N ALA A 210 20.23 -1.32 -2.21
CA ALA A 210 20.40 -1.89 -3.55
C ALA A 210 19.26 -1.53 -4.53
N HIS A 211 18.07 -1.19 -4.03
CA HIS A 211 16.89 -0.91 -4.84
C HIS A 211 16.58 0.58 -5.02
N ARG A 212 17.28 1.48 -4.29
CA ARG A 212 16.93 2.92 -4.23
C ARG A 212 16.92 3.59 -5.58
N GLU A 213 17.97 3.42 -6.36
CA GLU A 213 18.08 4.08 -7.68
C GLU A 213 16.96 3.61 -8.63
N ALA A 214 16.64 2.32 -8.63
CA ALA A 214 15.55 1.79 -9.45
C ALA A 214 14.18 2.34 -9.04
N VAL A 215 13.91 2.43 -7.73
CA VAL A 215 12.66 3.01 -7.21
C VAL A 215 12.58 4.51 -7.52
N PHE A 216 13.66 5.27 -7.32
CA PHE A 216 13.69 6.70 -7.61
C PHE A 216 13.48 6.97 -9.11
N ALA A 217 14.15 6.22 -9.97
CA ALA A 217 13.98 6.33 -11.42
C ALA A 217 12.53 6.01 -11.81
N PHE A 218 11.95 4.95 -11.24
CA PHE A 218 10.56 4.58 -11.49
C PHE A 218 9.59 5.67 -11.06
N VAL A 219 9.69 6.18 -9.82
CA VAL A 219 8.78 7.22 -9.31
C VAL A 219 8.90 8.49 -10.15
N ARG A 220 10.12 8.96 -10.41
CA ARG A 220 10.35 10.18 -11.20
C ARG A 220 9.82 10.07 -12.64
N GLY A 221 9.95 8.89 -13.25
CA GLY A 221 9.55 8.67 -14.63
C GLY A 221 8.08 8.32 -14.85
N ASN A 222 7.38 7.81 -13.82
CA ASN A 222 6.08 7.17 -14.01
C ASN A 222 4.94 7.75 -13.15
N VAL A 223 5.19 8.80 -12.34
CA VAL A 223 4.09 9.49 -11.67
C VAL A 223 3.32 10.34 -12.69
N CYS A 224 2.02 10.16 -12.72
CA CYS A 224 1.08 10.92 -13.54
C CYS A 224 0.14 11.70 -12.62
N ALA A 225 0.19 13.01 -12.68
CA ALA A 225 -0.82 13.86 -12.08
C ALA A 225 -2.15 13.74 -12.85
N LYS A 226 -3.25 14.21 -12.25
CA LYS A 226 -4.60 14.03 -12.80
C LYS A 226 -4.75 14.43 -14.29
N HIS A 227 -4.09 15.50 -14.70
CA HIS A 227 -4.17 16.02 -16.06
C HIS A 227 -3.27 15.26 -17.06
N GLU A 228 -2.38 14.39 -16.58
CA GLU A 228 -1.48 13.58 -17.41
C GLU A 228 -2.03 12.16 -17.64
N ILE A 229 -3.05 11.74 -16.89
CA ILE A 229 -3.64 10.41 -16.99
C ILE A 229 -4.26 10.25 -18.40
N GLY A 230 -3.83 9.21 -19.10
CA GLY A 230 -4.22 8.97 -20.49
C GLY A 230 -3.39 9.70 -21.54
N LEU A 231 -2.57 10.68 -21.16
CA LEU A 231 -1.68 11.42 -22.06
C LEU A 231 -0.24 10.90 -21.99
N LYS A 232 0.19 10.46 -20.82
CA LYS A 232 1.55 9.97 -20.57
C LYS A 232 1.67 8.51 -20.97
N ALA A 233 2.70 8.17 -21.74
CA ALA A 233 2.99 6.79 -22.10
C ALA A 233 3.41 5.99 -20.85
N THR A 234 2.76 4.87 -20.59
CA THR A 234 2.90 4.11 -19.35
C THR A 234 3.32 2.66 -19.56
N GLY A 235 4.00 2.36 -20.67
CA GLY A 235 4.41 0.99 -21.02
C GLY A 235 5.26 0.29 -19.96
N ASN A 236 6.02 1.06 -19.17
CA ASN A 236 6.89 0.53 -18.13
C ASN A 236 6.28 0.56 -16.71
N GLY A 237 5.03 0.98 -16.58
CA GLY A 237 4.34 1.15 -15.31
C GLY A 237 3.85 2.58 -15.09
N MET A 238 3.03 2.79 -14.06
CA MET A 238 2.40 4.07 -13.79
C MET A 238 2.07 4.22 -12.30
N ILE A 239 2.21 5.41 -11.75
CA ILE A 239 1.61 5.84 -10.50
C ILE A 239 0.68 7.00 -10.82
N ALA A 240 -0.58 6.72 -11.14
CA ALA A 240 -1.59 7.74 -11.36
C ALA A 240 -2.10 8.28 -10.04
N ILE A 241 -1.98 9.58 -9.80
CA ILE A 241 -2.51 10.24 -8.61
C ILE A 241 -3.66 11.15 -9.06
N THR A 242 -4.85 10.90 -8.53
CA THR A 242 -6.07 11.63 -8.88
C THR A 242 -6.92 11.91 -7.63
N ASN A 243 -7.97 12.67 -7.79
CA ASN A 243 -9.00 12.82 -6.77
C ASN A 243 -10.31 12.17 -7.23
N TRP A 244 -11.16 11.87 -6.27
CA TRP A 244 -12.42 11.19 -6.50
C TRP A 244 -13.38 11.96 -7.43
N HIS A 245 -13.38 13.30 -7.39
CA HIS A 245 -14.26 14.12 -8.24
C HIS A 245 -14.05 13.87 -9.73
N LEU A 246 -12.82 13.68 -10.17
CA LEU A 246 -12.53 13.37 -11.57
C LEU A 246 -13.04 12.01 -12.04
N LEU A 247 -13.21 11.07 -11.13
CA LEU A 247 -13.76 9.75 -11.46
C LEU A 247 -15.30 9.77 -11.52
N ALA A 248 -15.91 10.75 -10.84
CA ALA A 248 -17.37 10.93 -10.81
C ALA A 248 -17.89 11.79 -11.99
N GLU A 249 -17.04 12.60 -12.59
CA GLU A 249 -17.42 13.55 -13.65
C GLU A 249 -17.65 12.91 -15.04
N GLY A 250 -17.56 11.59 -15.16
CA GLY A 250 -17.86 10.87 -16.40
C GLY A 250 -19.32 11.03 -16.90
N ASP A 251 -20.25 11.51 -16.08
CA ASP A 251 -21.67 11.67 -16.42
C ASP A 251 -22.26 13.08 -16.18
N ALA A 252 -21.46 14.06 -15.76
CA ALA A 252 -21.95 15.39 -15.45
C ALA A 252 -20.99 16.50 -15.91
N ALA A 253 -20.84 16.64 -17.21
CA ALA A 253 -20.30 17.86 -17.81
C ALA A 253 -21.45 18.84 -18.06
N ALA A 254 -22.09 19.32 -17.00
CA ALA A 254 -22.91 20.54 -16.97
C ALA A 254 -23.33 20.81 -15.50
N ASP A 255 -22.94 21.94 -14.98
CA ASP A 255 -23.31 22.51 -13.69
C ASP A 255 -22.39 22.14 -12.50
N ALA A 256 -21.34 22.94 -12.34
CA ALA A 256 -21.00 23.46 -11.00
C ALA A 256 -19.70 24.27 -10.99
N ASP A 257 -19.82 25.49 -11.37
CA ASP A 257 -19.14 26.59 -10.66
C ASP A 257 -19.92 26.80 -9.37
N GLY A 258 -19.29 26.63 -8.21
CA GLY A 258 -19.89 27.05 -6.96
C GLY A 258 -19.67 26.11 -5.78
N ASP A 259 -18.97 26.66 -4.80
CA ASP A 259 -18.90 26.27 -3.39
C ASP A 259 -17.99 25.11 -2.95
N ASP A 260 -16.73 25.48 -2.85
CA ASP A 260 -15.82 24.92 -1.85
C ASP A 260 -16.08 25.58 -0.47
N VAL A 261 -16.93 24.99 0.32
CA VAL A 261 -16.85 25.08 1.80
C VAL A 261 -17.47 23.82 2.38
N ALA A 262 -16.66 22.92 2.86
CA ALA A 262 -17.04 22.05 3.95
C ALA A 262 -15.79 21.69 4.76
N ASP A 263 -15.59 22.50 5.78
CA ASP A 263 -14.99 22.09 7.04
C ASP A 263 -15.74 20.87 7.59
N VAL A 264 -15.05 19.81 7.89
CA VAL A 264 -15.02 19.08 9.17
C VAL A 264 -13.85 18.11 9.16
#